data_ab931e67ee62789c4f28be5d0bcfdd7f
#
_entry.id   ab931e67ee62789c4f28be5d0bcfdd7f
#
_cell.length_a   1.000
_cell.length_b   1.000
_cell.length_c   1.000
_cell.angle_alpha   90.00
_cell.angle_beta   90.00
_cell.angle_gamma   90.00
#
_symmetry.space_group_name_H-M   'P 1'
#
loop_
_entity.id
_entity.type
_entity.pdbx_description
1 polymer ?
#
loop_
_entity_poly.entity_id
_entity_poly.type
_entity_poly.pdbx_seq_one_letter_code
_entity_poly.pdbx_strand_id
1 'polypeptide(L)'
;MCTPFETRSLKELVKIGIEAIKISSDNLNNIPFLIEAGKTKLPILLSTGMGNYQEVKNAVKIFQKYKNPLLIFQCTSNYPSNLKNSNLAVLTKFKKKFNCSIGLSDHTQSVTPALVAISLGAIAIEKHFTLSRKLKGIDQKASIEPKELNHLVKKCIEAKLALGKDNKAPSEEEKNSIKNIRRSIVAMFNLQKGTKIKKEMITIKRPGLGISPNNFKKIIGKKLKKNKKRDEIIFWKDFK
;
A
#
# COMPACT_ATOMS: atom_id res chain seq x y z
N MET A 1 25.05 -2.88 6.02
CA MET A 1 24.74 -1.64 5.28
C MET A 1 25.44 -0.47 5.94
N CYS A 2 26.02 0.46 5.16
CA CYS A 2 26.69 1.69 5.64
C CYS A 2 26.46 2.86 4.67
N THR A 3 26.71 4.09 5.19
CA THR A 3 26.61 5.35 4.43
C THR A 3 28.01 5.93 4.23
N PRO A 4 28.71 5.63 3.14
CA PRO A 4 29.96 6.31 2.80
C PRO A 4 29.67 7.73 2.31
N PHE A 5 30.54 8.70 2.69
CA PHE A 5 30.42 10.09 2.26
C PHE A 5 31.36 10.44 1.10
N GLU A 6 32.36 9.58 0.85
CA GLU A 6 33.37 9.77 -0.20
C GLU A 6 33.85 8.44 -0.80
N THR A 7 34.57 8.50 -1.92
CA THR A 7 35.02 7.32 -2.66
C THR A 7 36.01 6.46 -1.86
N ARG A 8 36.85 7.06 -1.00
CA ARG A 8 37.81 6.30 -0.17
C ARG A 8 37.07 5.43 0.87
N SER A 9 36.16 6.04 1.62
CA SER A 9 35.35 5.31 2.61
C SER A 9 34.47 4.25 1.95
N LEU A 10 33.93 4.51 0.76
CA LEU A 10 33.20 3.52 -0.02
C LEU A 10 34.07 2.27 -0.30
N LYS A 11 35.29 2.47 -0.80
CA LYS A 11 36.22 1.35 -1.11
C LYS A 11 36.57 0.53 0.12
N GLU A 12 36.84 1.20 1.25
CA GLU A 12 37.15 0.50 2.51
C GLU A 12 35.93 -0.31 3.03
N LEU A 13 34.73 0.26 2.97
CA LEU A 13 33.51 -0.44 3.37
C LEU A 13 33.21 -1.67 2.49
N VAL A 14 33.45 -1.56 1.19
CA VAL A 14 33.31 -2.71 0.26
C VAL A 14 34.31 -3.81 0.59
N LYS A 15 35.56 -3.49 0.93
CA LYS A 15 36.58 -4.46 1.36
C LYS A 15 36.17 -5.20 2.65
N ILE A 16 35.49 -4.51 3.58
CA ILE A 16 34.98 -5.10 4.82
C ILE A 16 33.78 -6.02 4.55
N GLY A 17 33.20 -5.98 3.34
CA GLY A 17 32.10 -6.87 2.96
C GLY A 17 30.70 -6.33 3.31
N ILE A 18 30.45 -5.03 3.18
CA ILE A 18 29.08 -4.52 3.32
C ILE A 18 28.17 -5.09 2.22
N GLU A 19 26.92 -5.36 2.56
CA GLU A 19 25.94 -5.96 1.64
C GLU A 19 25.08 -4.94 0.91
N ALA A 20 25.05 -3.67 1.35
CA ALA A 20 24.28 -2.60 0.73
C ALA A 20 24.90 -1.24 1.04
N ILE A 21 24.74 -0.29 0.14
CA ILE A 21 25.22 1.10 0.24
C ILE A 21 24.06 2.03 0.43
N LYS A 22 24.07 2.83 1.49
CA LYS A 22 23.18 3.99 1.65
C LYS A 22 23.84 5.23 1.06
N ILE A 23 23.15 5.90 0.16
CA ILE A 23 23.57 7.21 -0.37
C ILE A 23 22.74 8.27 0.34
N SER A 24 23.39 9.15 1.09
CA SER A 24 22.78 10.29 1.75
C SER A 24 22.37 11.38 0.75
N SER A 25 21.44 12.24 1.17
CA SER A 25 20.85 13.27 0.30
C SER A 25 21.87 14.29 -0.22
N ASP A 26 22.92 14.60 0.54
CA ASP A 26 24.01 15.50 0.16
C ASP A 26 24.83 14.98 -1.05
N ASN A 27 24.86 13.66 -1.24
CA ASN A 27 25.53 13.02 -2.37
C ASN A 27 24.64 12.77 -3.59
N LEU A 28 23.37 13.19 -3.57
CA LEU A 28 22.42 12.94 -4.68
C LEU A 28 22.92 13.47 -6.03
N ASN A 29 23.60 14.60 -6.04
CA ASN A 29 24.12 15.24 -7.26
C ASN A 29 25.64 15.03 -7.46
N ASN A 30 26.30 14.25 -6.59
CA ASN A 30 27.71 13.91 -6.68
C ASN A 30 27.94 12.79 -7.71
N ILE A 31 27.79 13.13 -8.99
CA ILE A 31 27.83 12.16 -10.10
C ILE A 31 29.09 11.26 -10.09
N PRO A 32 30.33 11.78 -9.85
CA PRO A 32 31.52 10.92 -9.75
C PRO A 32 31.38 9.86 -8.65
N PHE A 33 30.90 10.23 -7.48
CA PHE A 33 30.70 9.30 -6.37
C PHE A 33 29.61 8.27 -6.68
N LEU A 34 28.49 8.68 -7.28
CA LEU A 34 27.40 7.77 -7.67
C LEU A 34 27.87 6.73 -8.69
N ILE A 35 28.77 7.13 -9.62
CA ILE A 35 29.37 6.20 -10.58
C ILE A 35 30.22 5.14 -9.85
N GLU A 36 31.07 5.54 -8.91
CA GLU A 36 31.89 4.60 -8.14
C GLU A 36 31.01 3.66 -7.28
N ALA A 37 29.98 4.18 -6.64
CA ALA A 37 28.99 3.35 -5.93
C ALA A 37 28.28 2.36 -6.86
N GLY A 38 27.91 2.81 -8.06
CA GLY A 38 27.28 1.97 -9.08
C GLY A 38 28.14 0.80 -9.54
N LYS A 39 29.46 1.04 -9.74
CA LYS A 39 30.43 0.00 -10.15
C LYS A 39 30.51 -1.19 -9.17
N THR A 40 30.16 -0.98 -7.90
CA THR A 40 30.16 -2.04 -6.88
C THR A 40 29.12 -3.12 -7.14
N LYS A 41 28.07 -2.82 -7.90
CA LYS A 41 26.87 -3.67 -8.14
C LYS A 41 26.09 -4.06 -6.88
N LEU A 42 26.44 -3.50 -5.73
CA LEU A 42 25.72 -3.71 -4.47
C LEU A 42 24.33 -3.02 -4.52
N PRO A 43 23.36 -3.47 -3.72
CA PRO A 43 22.10 -2.75 -3.53
C PRO A 43 22.32 -1.33 -3.04
N ILE A 44 21.59 -0.38 -3.64
CA ILE A 44 21.67 1.06 -3.35
C ILE A 44 20.37 1.52 -2.68
N LEU A 45 20.50 2.21 -1.56
CA LEU A 45 19.44 2.93 -0.88
C LEU A 45 19.70 4.43 -1.04
N LEU A 46 18.96 5.09 -1.95
CA LEU A 46 19.21 6.48 -2.37
C LEU A 46 18.24 7.43 -1.67
N SER A 47 18.74 8.34 -0.84
CA SER A 47 17.94 9.46 -0.31
C SER A 47 17.92 10.65 -1.27
N THR A 48 16.76 11.35 -1.31
CA THR A 48 16.48 12.40 -2.31
C THR A 48 16.21 13.77 -1.70
N GLY A 49 16.56 13.98 -0.43
CA GLY A 49 16.39 15.28 0.23
C GLY A 49 17.18 16.39 -0.50
N MET A 50 16.66 17.61 -0.45
CA MET A 50 17.21 18.79 -1.15
C MET A 50 17.25 18.69 -2.68
N GLY A 51 16.96 17.49 -3.24
CA GLY A 51 17.02 17.27 -4.68
C GLY A 51 15.71 17.56 -5.41
N ASN A 52 15.84 17.97 -6.66
CA ASN A 52 14.73 18.07 -7.59
C ASN A 52 14.55 16.76 -8.40
N TYR A 53 13.44 16.67 -9.12
CA TYR A 53 13.11 15.45 -9.89
C TYR A 53 14.16 15.09 -10.94
N GLN A 54 14.81 16.08 -11.56
CA GLN A 54 15.82 15.84 -12.60
C GLN A 54 17.10 15.26 -12.00
N GLU A 55 17.51 15.72 -10.83
CA GLU A 55 18.67 15.17 -10.10
C GLU A 55 18.42 13.73 -9.69
N VAL A 56 17.23 13.42 -9.12
CA VAL A 56 16.84 12.05 -8.82
C VAL A 56 16.86 11.18 -10.07
N LYS A 57 16.31 11.66 -11.19
CA LYS A 57 16.32 10.93 -12.47
C LYS A 57 17.74 10.64 -12.97
N ASN A 58 18.65 11.59 -12.82
CA ASN A 58 20.05 11.42 -13.23
C ASN A 58 20.76 10.36 -12.37
N ALA A 59 20.59 10.40 -11.05
CA ALA A 59 21.13 9.41 -10.12
C ALA A 59 20.59 8.00 -10.42
N VAL A 60 19.27 7.89 -10.61
CA VAL A 60 18.61 6.61 -10.95
C VAL A 60 19.18 6.01 -12.24
N LYS A 61 19.38 6.82 -13.29
CA LYS A 61 19.97 6.36 -14.56
C LYS A 61 21.35 5.74 -14.36
N ILE A 62 22.17 6.30 -13.45
CA ILE A 62 23.50 5.76 -13.16
C ILE A 62 23.36 4.34 -12.60
N PHE A 63 22.55 4.16 -11.56
CA PHE A 63 22.38 2.86 -10.93
C PHE A 63 21.69 1.84 -11.84
N GLN A 64 20.76 2.26 -12.70
CA GLN A 64 20.16 1.41 -13.73
C GLN A 64 21.20 0.96 -14.76
N LYS A 65 22.11 1.84 -15.18
CA LYS A 65 23.22 1.51 -16.10
C LYS A 65 24.12 0.40 -15.51
N TYR A 66 24.40 0.44 -14.22
CA TYR A 66 25.23 -0.57 -13.53
C TYR A 66 24.40 -1.76 -13.03
N LYS A 67 23.07 -1.74 -13.20
CA LYS A 67 22.13 -2.80 -12.79
C LYS A 67 22.12 -3.04 -11.27
N ASN A 68 22.34 -1.99 -10.47
CA ASN A 68 22.22 -2.09 -9.02
C ASN A 68 20.73 -2.30 -8.63
N PRO A 69 20.40 -3.22 -7.69
CA PRO A 69 19.13 -3.17 -7.00
C PRO A 69 18.96 -1.81 -6.33
N LEU A 70 17.82 -1.13 -6.57
CA LEU A 70 17.64 0.27 -6.15
C LEU A 70 16.38 0.45 -5.32
N LEU A 71 16.53 1.10 -4.18
CA LEU A 71 15.47 1.65 -3.37
C LEU A 71 15.65 3.16 -3.24
N ILE A 72 14.61 3.93 -3.58
CA ILE A 72 14.62 5.39 -3.51
C ILE A 72 13.82 5.83 -2.30
N PHE A 73 14.43 6.60 -1.41
CA PHE A 73 13.75 7.26 -0.30
C PHE A 73 13.28 8.66 -0.69
N GLN A 74 11.99 8.95 -0.59
CA GLN A 74 11.55 10.32 -0.39
C GLN A 74 12.12 10.81 0.94
N CYS A 75 12.68 12.00 0.93
CA CYS A 75 13.35 12.58 2.09
C CYS A 75 13.17 14.10 2.10
N THR A 76 13.00 14.67 3.29
CA THR A 76 13.06 16.11 3.53
C THR A 76 14.17 16.38 4.53
N SER A 77 15.28 16.98 4.07
CA SER A 77 16.47 17.25 4.88
C SER A 77 16.28 18.49 5.75
N ASN A 78 15.44 18.37 6.76
CA ASN A 78 15.23 19.33 7.84
C ASN A 78 15.00 18.57 9.14
N TYR A 79 15.61 18.95 10.27
CA TYR A 79 15.74 18.17 11.48
C TYR A 79 15.34 18.95 12.73
N PRO A 80 14.10 18.75 13.29
CA PRO A 80 13.02 17.93 12.78
C PRO A 80 12.29 18.57 11.59
N SER A 81 11.68 17.74 10.74
CA SER A 81 10.89 18.19 9.60
C SER A 81 9.43 18.47 9.97
N ASN A 82 8.82 19.45 9.29
CA ASN A 82 7.39 19.72 9.41
C ASN A 82 6.59 18.77 8.50
N LEU A 83 5.45 18.27 8.99
CA LEU A 83 4.56 17.35 8.25
C LEU A 83 4.19 17.86 6.85
N LYS A 84 3.89 19.16 6.71
CA LYS A 84 3.52 19.78 5.43
C LYS A 84 4.59 19.66 4.35
N ASN A 85 5.85 19.45 4.75
CA ASN A 85 6.98 19.35 3.85
C ASN A 85 7.34 17.90 3.48
N SER A 86 6.62 16.90 4.00
CA SER A 86 6.90 15.48 3.72
C SER A 86 6.67 15.11 2.26
N ASN A 87 5.77 15.78 1.55
CA ASN A 87 5.51 15.67 0.11
C ASN A 87 5.43 14.22 -0.41
N LEU A 88 4.73 13.34 0.32
CA LEU A 88 4.74 11.89 0.10
C LEU A 88 4.08 11.46 -1.22
N ALA A 89 3.23 12.29 -1.81
CA ALA A 89 2.63 12.00 -3.12
C ALA A 89 3.67 11.70 -4.21
N VAL A 90 4.90 12.21 -4.05
CA VAL A 90 6.00 11.95 -4.99
C VAL A 90 6.40 10.47 -5.05
N LEU A 91 6.15 9.69 -3.99
CA LEU A 91 6.43 8.25 -3.95
C LEU A 91 5.71 7.49 -5.08
N THR A 92 4.45 7.84 -5.35
CA THR A 92 3.69 7.24 -6.45
C THR A 92 4.32 7.55 -7.81
N LYS A 93 4.84 8.77 -7.97
CA LYS A 93 5.57 9.19 -9.18
C LYS A 93 6.89 8.42 -9.32
N PHE A 94 7.67 8.27 -8.24
CA PHE A 94 8.92 7.50 -8.26
C PHE A 94 8.66 6.06 -8.65
N LYS A 95 7.71 5.39 -7.99
CA LYS A 95 7.32 4.00 -8.27
C LYS A 95 6.93 3.81 -9.75
N LYS A 96 6.07 4.70 -10.27
CA LYS A 96 5.57 4.63 -11.65
C LYS A 96 6.65 4.93 -12.70
N LYS A 97 7.56 5.87 -12.42
CA LYS A 97 8.52 6.37 -13.42
C LYS A 97 9.86 5.62 -13.42
N PHE A 98 10.29 5.10 -12.29
CA PHE A 98 11.63 4.52 -12.17
C PHE A 98 11.62 2.99 -12.06
N ASN A 99 10.45 2.39 -11.90
CA ASN A 99 10.29 0.93 -11.75
C ASN A 99 11.26 0.33 -10.72
N CYS A 100 11.34 0.96 -9.55
CA CYS A 100 12.20 0.55 -8.44
C CYS A 100 11.41 0.54 -7.13
N SER A 101 12.00 -0.04 -6.09
CA SER A 101 11.48 0.05 -4.73
C SER A 101 11.50 1.47 -4.22
N ILE A 102 10.51 1.82 -3.39
CA ILE A 102 10.39 3.13 -2.77
C ILE A 102 10.33 3.02 -1.26
N GLY A 103 10.81 4.05 -0.57
CA GLY A 103 10.82 4.17 0.87
C GLY A 103 10.67 5.62 1.32
N LEU A 104 10.64 5.83 2.63
CA LEU A 104 10.62 7.14 3.26
C LEU A 104 11.76 7.26 4.26
N SER A 105 12.61 8.26 4.09
CA SER A 105 13.55 8.75 5.12
C SER A 105 12.88 9.92 5.82
N ASP A 106 12.40 9.67 7.04
CA ASP A 106 11.48 10.55 7.77
C ASP A 106 12.15 11.24 8.96
N HIS A 107 12.18 12.56 8.92
CA HIS A 107 12.72 13.42 9.98
C HIS A 107 11.63 14.14 10.80
N THR A 108 10.37 13.76 10.64
CA THR A 108 9.28 14.27 11.46
C THR A 108 9.23 13.57 12.84
N GLN A 109 8.53 14.14 13.79
CA GLN A 109 8.28 13.50 15.09
C GLN A 109 6.97 12.67 15.11
N SER A 110 6.26 12.63 13.98
CA SER A 110 4.98 11.92 13.83
C SER A 110 5.15 10.55 13.21
N VAL A 111 4.26 9.62 13.53
CA VAL A 111 4.15 8.32 12.83
C VAL A 111 3.38 8.42 11.50
N THR A 112 2.61 9.49 11.32
CA THR A 112 1.71 9.67 10.16
C THR A 112 2.42 9.56 8.81
N PRO A 113 3.59 10.19 8.58
CA PRO A 113 4.26 10.07 7.28
C PRO A 113 4.62 8.64 6.92
N ALA A 114 5.06 7.83 7.90
CA ALA A 114 5.39 6.43 7.67
C ALA A 114 4.15 5.61 7.24
N LEU A 115 3.00 5.82 7.91
CA LEU A 115 1.75 5.13 7.57
C LEU A 115 1.27 5.51 6.16
N VAL A 116 1.34 6.80 5.81
CA VAL A 116 1.00 7.28 4.47
C VAL A 116 1.97 6.70 3.44
N ALA A 117 3.28 6.69 3.70
CA ALA A 117 4.27 6.12 2.79
C ALA A 117 4.01 4.63 2.51
N ILE A 118 3.70 3.84 3.55
CA ILE A 118 3.34 2.42 3.41
C ILE A 118 2.09 2.26 2.55
N SER A 119 1.07 3.10 2.75
CA SER A 119 -0.16 3.08 1.97
C SER A 119 0.10 3.42 0.49
N LEU A 120 1.11 4.22 0.20
CA LEU A 120 1.58 4.53 -1.16
C LEU A 120 2.53 3.46 -1.74
N GLY A 121 2.84 2.42 -0.97
CA GLY A 121 3.64 1.28 -1.41
C GLY A 121 5.12 1.36 -1.05
N ALA A 122 5.51 2.19 -0.09
CA ALA A 122 6.86 2.16 0.48
C ALA A 122 7.12 0.81 1.17
N ILE A 123 8.32 0.27 0.97
CA ILE A 123 8.75 -1.01 1.57
C ILE A 123 9.75 -0.81 2.71
N ALA A 124 10.24 0.40 2.90
CA ALA A 124 11.21 0.75 3.96
C ALA A 124 10.90 2.13 4.53
N ILE A 125 11.10 2.25 5.84
CA ILE A 125 11.05 3.51 6.59
C ILE A 125 12.40 3.67 7.28
N GLU A 126 13.02 4.83 7.12
CA GLU A 126 14.26 5.22 7.79
C GLU A 126 13.98 6.35 8.77
N LYS A 127 14.51 6.24 9.99
CA LYS A 127 14.39 7.26 11.03
C LYS A 127 15.71 7.40 11.78
N HIS A 128 16.03 8.62 12.22
CA HIS A 128 17.04 8.83 13.24
C HIS A 128 16.59 8.20 14.56
N PHE A 129 17.49 7.52 15.24
CA PHE A 129 17.22 6.81 16.48
C PHE A 129 18.20 7.22 17.58
N THR A 130 17.71 7.40 18.80
CA THR A 130 18.52 7.67 19.97
C THR A 130 17.97 6.92 21.19
N LEU A 131 18.83 6.60 22.14
CA LEU A 131 18.39 6.05 23.42
C LEU A 131 17.66 7.09 24.27
N SER A 132 18.04 8.36 24.15
CA SER A 132 17.37 9.50 24.80
C SER A 132 17.67 10.81 24.07
N ARG A 133 16.63 11.61 23.84
CA ARG A 133 16.77 12.98 23.30
C ARG A 133 17.52 13.94 24.22
N LYS A 134 17.72 13.56 25.50
CA LYS A 134 18.49 14.32 26.49
C LYS A 134 20.01 14.16 26.30
N LEU A 135 20.45 13.17 25.53
CA LEU A 135 21.85 12.97 25.22
C LEU A 135 22.40 14.15 24.38
N LYS A 136 23.68 14.43 24.56
CA LYS A 136 24.37 15.46 23.77
C LYS A 136 24.57 14.96 22.34
N GLY A 137 24.24 15.77 21.34
CA GLY A 137 24.42 15.47 19.93
C GLY A 137 23.50 16.31 19.03
N ILE A 138 23.83 16.37 17.75
CA ILE A 138 23.13 17.21 16.78
C ILE A 138 21.75 16.63 16.45
N ASP A 139 21.67 15.30 16.27
CA ASP A 139 20.49 14.62 15.73
C ASP A 139 19.47 14.17 16.81
N GLN A 140 19.82 14.29 18.11
CA GLN A 140 19.01 13.74 19.21
C GLN A 140 17.58 14.30 19.22
N LYS A 141 17.43 15.61 18.95
CA LYS A 141 16.11 16.26 18.94
C LYS A 141 15.18 15.75 17.82
N ALA A 142 15.74 15.33 16.70
CA ALA A 142 14.99 14.79 15.55
C ALA A 142 14.82 13.26 15.62
N SER A 143 15.52 12.59 16.52
CA SER A 143 15.53 11.13 16.64
C SER A 143 14.32 10.62 17.41
N ILE A 144 13.92 9.39 17.11
CA ILE A 144 12.93 8.65 17.90
C ILE A 144 13.60 7.83 19.00
N GLU A 145 12.90 7.68 20.12
CA GLU A 145 13.34 6.86 21.26
C GLU A 145 12.80 5.42 21.16
N PRO A 146 13.32 4.45 21.97
CA PRO A 146 12.95 3.03 21.85
C PRO A 146 11.44 2.75 21.91
N LYS A 147 10.71 3.44 22.79
CA LYS A 147 9.24 3.28 22.91
C LYS A 147 8.52 3.77 21.65
N GLU A 148 8.97 4.89 21.07
CA GLU A 148 8.41 5.45 19.86
C GLU A 148 8.73 4.58 18.64
N LEU A 149 9.95 4.01 18.56
CA LEU A 149 10.30 3.06 17.52
C LEU A 149 9.41 1.82 17.57
N ASN A 150 9.20 1.24 18.76
CA ASN A 150 8.30 0.10 18.93
C ASN A 150 6.86 0.45 18.47
N HIS A 151 6.37 1.64 18.87
CA HIS A 151 5.06 2.13 18.43
C HIS A 151 5.00 2.29 16.91
N LEU A 152 5.99 2.93 16.29
CA LEU A 152 6.10 3.11 14.85
C LEU A 152 6.05 1.77 14.10
N VAL A 153 6.87 0.79 14.53
CA VAL A 153 6.92 -0.53 13.90
C VAL A 153 5.56 -1.23 13.96
N LYS A 154 4.90 -1.24 15.14
CA LYS A 154 3.56 -1.81 15.29
C LYS A 154 2.55 -1.13 14.36
N LYS A 155 2.55 0.20 14.30
CA LYS A 155 1.63 0.95 13.43
C LYS A 155 1.91 0.73 11.95
N CYS A 156 3.16 0.58 11.56
CA CYS A 156 3.52 0.21 10.19
C CYS A 156 3.01 -1.18 9.80
N ILE A 157 3.11 -2.16 10.70
CA ILE A 157 2.56 -3.51 10.49
C ILE A 157 1.03 -3.45 10.37
N GLU A 158 0.34 -2.75 11.29
CA GLU A 158 -1.12 -2.57 11.23
C GLU A 158 -1.56 -1.91 9.92
N ALA A 159 -0.87 -0.85 9.48
CA ALA A 159 -1.16 -0.18 8.22
C ALA A 159 -0.99 -1.12 7.01
N LYS A 160 0.06 -1.94 7.01
CA LYS A 160 0.30 -2.93 5.96
C LYS A 160 -0.77 -4.01 5.92
N LEU A 161 -1.23 -4.49 7.08
CA LEU A 161 -2.34 -5.46 7.20
C LEU A 161 -3.65 -4.84 6.71
N ALA A 162 -3.95 -3.60 7.13
CA ALA A 162 -5.16 -2.88 6.76
C ALA A 162 -5.22 -2.56 5.25
N LEU A 163 -4.07 -2.34 4.61
CA LEU A 163 -4.00 -2.13 3.16
C LEU A 163 -4.52 -3.33 2.38
N GLY A 164 -4.30 -4.55 2.88
CA GLY A 164 -4.81 -5.79 2.28
C GLY A 164 -4.34 -6.02 0.85
N LYS A 165 -5.27 -6.55 0.05
CA LYS A 165 -5.09 -6.84 -1.39
C LYS A 165 -6.01 -5.92 -2.22
N ASP A 166 -5.66 -5.67 -3.47
CA ASP A 166 -6.44 -4.85 -4.41
C ASP A 166 -7.68 -5.57 -5.00
N ASN A 167 -7.93 -6.81 -4.58
CA ASN A 167 -9.11 -7.57 -5.01
C ASN A 167 -10.30 -7.33 -4.09
N LYS A 168 -11.39 -6.75 -4.62
CA LYS A 168 -12.65 -6.57 -3.90
C LYS A 168 -13.46 -7.87 -3.86
N ALA A 169 -13.26 -8.67 -2.82
CA ALA A 169 -14.04 -9.87 -2.53
C ALA A 169 -14.54 -9.82 -1.09
N PRO A 170 -15.67 -10.48 -0.77
CA PRO A 170 -16.11 -10.66 0.61
C PRO A 170 -15.06 -11.41 1.43
N SER A 171 -14.83 -10.98 2.67
CA SER A 171 -14.03 -11.73 3.63
C SER A 171 -14.73 -13.03 4.06
N GLU A 172 -13.97 -13.93 4.69
CA GLU A 172 -14.56 -15.15 5.27
C GLU A 172 -15.63 -14.80 6.31
N GLU A 173 -15.40 -13.77 7.12
CA GLU A 173 -16.35 -13.30 8.13
C GLU A 173 -17.66 -12.77 7.51
N GLU A 174 -17.59 -12.15 6.32
CA GLU A 174 -18.78 -11.66 5.61
C GLU A 174 -19.65 -12.76 5.00
N LYS A 175 -19.16 -14.00 4.86
CA LYS A 175 -19.92 -15.10 4.22
C LYS A 175 -21.25 -15.40 4.92
N ASN A 176 -21.27 -15.37 6.24
CA ASN A 176 -22.52 -15.54 7.01
C ASN A 176 -23.45 -14.33 6.85
N SER A 177 -22.90 -13.13 6.83
CA SER A 177 -23.65 -11.91 6.59
C SER A 177 -24.27 -11.88 5.20
N ILE A 178 -23.59 -12.41 4.19
CA ILE A 178 -24.12 -12.54 2.82
C ILE A 178 -25.41 -13.36 2.83
N LYS A 179 -25.46 -14.51 3.50
CA LYS A 179 -26.64 -15.36 3.56
C LYS A 179 -27.82 -14.68 4.26
N ASN A 180 -27.56 -14.01 5.38
CA ASN A 180 -28.60 -13.50 6.26
C ASN A 180 -29.07 -12.07 5.90
N ILE A 181 -28.16 -11.22 5.43
CA ILE A 181 -28.42 -9.79 5.25
C ILE A 181 -28.70 -9.45 3.79
N ARG A 182 -28.08 -10.12 2.81
CA ARG A 182 -28.40 -9.92 1.39
C ARG A 182 -29.87 -10.29 1.14
N ARG A 183 -30.34 -9.91 -0.02
CA ARG A 183 -31.75 -10.08 -0.41
C ARG A 183 -31.88 -11.09 -1.53
N SER A 184 -33.04 -11.74 -1.56
CA SER A 184 -33.51 -12.60 -2.64
C SER A 184 -34.75 -12.02 -3.29
N ILE A 185 -35.05 -12.48 -4.49
CA ILE A 185 -36.34 -12.24 -5.12
C ILE A 185 -37.37 -13.19 -4.47
N VAL A 186 -38.53 -12.65 -4.05
CA VAL A 186 -39.62 -13.38 -3.43
C VAL A 186 -40.93 -13.11 -4.16
N ALA A 187 -41.89 -13.98 -4.03
CA ALA A 187 -43.26 -13.78 -4.55
C ALA A 187 -43.97 -12.69 -3.75
N MET A 188 -44.62 -11.73 -4.42
CA MET A 188 -45.37 -10.65 -3.78
C MET A 188 -46.74 -11.09 -3.28
N PHE A 189 -47.29 -12.14 -3.91
CA PHE A 189 -48.54 -12.80 -3.54
C PHE A 189 -48.48 -14.28 -3.96
N ASN A 190 -49.57 -15.06 -3.72
CA ASN A 190 -49.59 -16.47 -4.11
C ASN A 190 -49.59 -16.61 -5.63
N LEU A 191 -48.66 -17.39 -6.15
CA LEU A 191 -48.46 -17.64 -7.58
C LEU A 191 -48.68 -19.15 -7.85
N GLN A 192 -49.48 -19.46 -8.88
CA GLN A 192 -49.78 -20.84 -9.28
C GLN A 192 -48.66 -21.41 -10.18
N LYS A 193 -48.48 -22.71 -10.17
CA LYS A 193 -47.69 -23.45 -11.16
C LYS A 193 -48.10 -23.06 -12.58
N GLY A 194 -47.14 -22.85 -13.48
CA GLY A 194 -47.37 -22.41 -14.85
C GLY A 194 -47.45 -20.89 -15.02
N THR A 195 -47.55 -20.10 -13.95
CA THR A 195 -47.58 -18.66 -14.03
C THR A 195 -46.30 -18.15 -14.71
N LYS A 196 -46.50 -17.29 -15.71
CA LYS A 196 -45.40 -16.51 -16.34
C LYS A 196 -45.11 -15.28 -15.51
N ILE A 197 -43.91 -15.18 -14.94
CA ILE A 197 -43.57 -14.12 -14.00
C ILE A 197 -43.64 -12.73 -14.70
N LYS A 198 -44.34 -11.78 -14.09
CA LYS A 198 -44.32 -10.37 -14.41
C LYS A 198 -43.69 -9.57 -13.27
N LYS A 199 -43.24 -8.33 -13.57
CA LYS A 199 -42.53 -7.46 -12.64
C LYS A 199 -43.31 -7.22 -11.34
N GLU A 200 -44.61 -6.99 -11.41
CA GLU A 200 -45.51 -6.73 -10.29
C GLU A 200 -45.78 -7.96 -9.40
N MET A 201 -45.37 -9.14 -9.83
CA MET A 201 -45.60 -10.41 -9.10
C MET A 201 -44.47 -10.74 -8.11
N ILE A 202 -43.40 -10.00 -8.15
CA ILE A 202 -42.19 -10.30 -7.37
C ILE A 202 -41.68 -9.06 -6.68
N THR A 203 -41.02 -9.25 -5.55
CA THR A 203 -40.37 -8.19 -4.77
C THR A 203 -39.05 -8.69 -4.20
N ILE A 204 -38.36 -7.86 -3.42
CA ILE A 204 -37.01 -8.15 -2.92
C ILE A 204 -37.02 -8.08 -1.39
N LYS A 205 -36.76 -9.23 -0.73
CA LYS A 205 -36.69 -9.32 0.73
C LYS A 205 -35.45 -10.10 1.19
N ARG A 206 -35.07 -9.98 2.46
CA ARG A 206 -34.11 -10.86 3.14
C ARG A 206 -34.77 -12.22 3.41
N PRO A 207 -33.97 -13.31 3.54
CA PRO A 207 -32.52 -13.46 3.43
C PRO A 207 -32.02 -13.63 1.98
N GLY A 208 -30.68 -13.66 1.81
CA GLY A 208 -30.00 -13.82 0.51
C GLY A 208 -29.80 -15.27 0.08
N LEU A 209 -30.80 -16.12 0.27
CA LEU A 209 -30.68 -17.56 0.00
C LEU A 209 -31.17 -17.99 -1.39
N GLY A 210 -31.96 -17.16 -2.06
CA GLY A 210 -32.54 -17.42 -3.36
C GLY A 210 -31.88 -16.69 -4.52
N ILE A 211 -32.65 -16.44 -5.59
CA ILE A 211 -32.17 -15.68 -6.74
C ILE A 211 -31.83 -14.26 -6.32
N SER A 212 -30.59 -13.86 -6.59
CA SER A 212 -30.12 -12.51 -6.32
C SER A 212 -30.92 -11.47 -7.12
N PRO A 213 -31.22 -10.30 -6.53
CA PRO A 213 -31.83 -9.16 -7.22
C PRO A 213 -31.15 -8.74 -8.52
N ASN A 214 -29.86 -8.98 -8.67
CA ASN A 214 -29.13 -8.73 -9.92
C ASN A 214 -29.69 -9.49 -11.13
N ASN A 215 -30.44 -10.56 -10.87
CA ASN A 215 -31.07 -11.37 -11.92
C ASN A 215 -32.55 -11.05 -12.09
N PHE A 216 -33.05 -9.93 -11.53
CA PHE A 216 -34.48 -9.57 -11.56
C PHE A 216 -35.05 -9.61 -12.97
N LYS A 217 -34.36 -8.99 -13.93
CA LYS A 217 -34.81 -8.96 -15.32
C LYS A 217 -34.79 -10.35 -15.98
N LYS A 218 -33.88 -11.26 -15.56
CA LYS A 218 -33.71 -12.60 -16.16
C LYS A 218 -34.84 -13.57 -15.82
N ILE A 219 -35.62 -13.30 -14.77
CA ILE A 219 -36.73 -14.18 -14.37
C ILE A 219 -38.08 -13.70 -14.89
N ILE A 220 -38.19 -12.44 -15.36
CA ILE A 220 -39.39 -11.95 -16.01
C ILE A 220 -39.68 -12.79 -17.25
N GLY A 221 -40.93 -13.25 -17.38
CA GLY A 221 -41.35 -14.08 -18.49
C GLY A 221 -41.10 -15.59 -18.31
N LYS A 222 -40.33 -16.02 -17.31
CA LYS A 222 -40.14 -17.44 -17.02
C LYS A 222 -41.41 -18.05 -16.39
N LYS A 223 -41.67 -19.35 -16.68
CA LYS A 223 -42.83 -20.10 -16.14
C LYS A 223 -42.42 -20.88 -14.87
N LEU A 224 -43.22 -20.74 -13.80
CA LEU A 224 -43.06 -21.48 -12.55
C LEU A 224 -43.38 -22.99 -12.76
N LYS A 225 -42.53 -23.85 -12.18
CA LYS A 225 -42.76 -25.33 -12.10
C LYS A 225 -43.63 -25.74 -10.96
N LYS A 226 -43.78 -24.91 -9.93
CA LYS A 226 -44.57 -25.18 -8.71
C LYS A 226 -45.23 -23.90 -8.20
N ASN A 227 -46.20 -24.06 -7.31
CA ASN A 227 -46.83 -22.95 -6.62
C ASN A 227 -45.82 -22.22 -5.72
N LYS A 228 -46.01 -20.93 -5.56
CA LYS A 228 -45.28 -20.09 -4.61
C LYS A 228 -46.25 -19.34 -3.73
N LYS A 229 -46.05 -19.39 -2.41
CA LYS A 229 -46.81 -18.57 -1.46
C LYS A 229 -46.24 -17.14 -1.44
N ARG A 230 -47.07 -16.19 -0.97
CA ARG A 230 -46.63 -14.84 -0.66
C ARG A 230 -45.38 -14.88 0.22
N ASP A 231 -44.38 -14.02 -0.11
CA ASP A 231 -43.09 -13.90 0.57
C ASP A 231 -42.18 -15.13 0.46
N GLU A 232 -42.59 -16.17 -0.27
CA GLU A 232 -41.73 -17.33 -0.50
C GLU A 232 -40.56 -16.98 -1.45
N ILE A 233 -39.34 -17.40 -1.07
CA ILE A 233 -38.12 -17.18 -1.84
C ILE A 233 -38.19 -17.94 -3.16
N ILE A 234 -37.80 -17.28 -4.23
CA ILE A 234 -37.71 -17.83 -5.59
C ILE A 234 -36.30 -18.31 -5.86
N PHE A 235 -36.17 -19.54 -6.36
CA PHE A 235 -34.93 -20.20 -6.73
C PHE A 235 -34.92 -20.52 -8.23
N TRP A 236 -33.71 -20.66 -8.81
CA TRP A 236 -33.60 -21.06 -10.22
C TRP A 236 -34.31 -22.40 -10.55
N LYS A 237 -34.27 -23.36 -9.61
CA LYS A 237 -34.99 -24.64 -9.73
C LYS A 237 -36.52 -24.52 -9.80
N ASP A 238 -37.08 -23.38 -9.49
CA ASP A 238 -38.53 -23.12 -9.52
C ASP A 238 -39.05 -22.79 -10.92
N PHE A 239 -38.14 -22.66 -11.92
CA PHE A 239 -38.49 -22.40 -13.30
C PHE A 239 -38.26 -23.61 -14.21
N LYS A 240 -39.03 -23.64 -15.35
CA LYS A 240 -38.77 -24.56 -16.48
C LYS A 240 -37.63 -24.05 -17.31
#